data_4df0c936e1f85e1eb5215edc4fed7137
#
_entry.id   4df0c936e1f85e1eb5215edc4fed7137
#
_cell.length_a   1.000
_cell.length_b   1.000
_cell.length_c   1.000
_cell.angle_alpha   90.00
_cell.angle_beta   90.00
_cell.angle_gamma   90.00
#
_symmetry.space_group_name_H-M   'P 1'
#
loop_
_entity.id
_entity.type
_entity.pdbx_description
1 polymer ?
#
loop_
_entity_poly.entity_id
_entity_poly.type
_entity_poly.pdbx_seq_one_letter_code
_entity_poly.pdbx_strand_id
1 'polypeptide(L)'
;MRLDKFLVSTGCCTRSVAKKQVRAGAVTVNGRTPRTSDENVDENNDTVVYCGKTVVYRKYTYIMMNKPEGVVSATEDGRDKTVLDLLPPDVRTKGMFPCGRLDKNTLGLMLLTDNGDLGHRLLAPKSHVTKIYRFRSKFPVSEEEAKRFENGLTLEDGYETKPAGIRLEGDGNQGYITLVEGKYHQIKRMLEALDNKITYLERVSFGPLTLDGELERGEWRYLTDEEIAALEAHA
;
A
#
# COMPACT_ATOMS: atom_id res chain seq x y z
N MET A 1 0.02 -26.54 -8.25
CA MET A 1 -1.47 -26.40 -8.34
C MET A 1 -1.97 -26.75 -9.72
N ARG A 2 -3.34 -26.76 -9.97
CA ARG A 2 -3.86 -26.95 -11.34
C ARG A 2 -3.57 -25.73 -12.21
N LEU A 3 -3.25 -25.93 -13.49
CA LEU A 3 -2.93 -24.86 -14.46
C LEU A 3 -4.10 -23.86 -14.64
N ASP A 4 -5.35 -24.35 -14.69
CA ASP A 4 -6.51 -23.43 -14.77
C ASP A 4 -6.63 -22.53 -13.52
N LYS A 5 -6.30 -23.07 -12.35
CA LYS A 5 -6.27 -22.29 -11.11
C LYS A 5 -5.10 -21.31 -11.10
N PHE A 6 -3.94 -21.73 -11.58
CA PHE A 6 -2.75 -20.87 -11.72
C PHE A 6 -3.08 -19.64 -12.59
N LEU A 7 -3.61 -19.84 -13.81
CA LEU A 7 -3.94 -18.75 -14.74
C LEU A 7 -5.02 -17.79 -14.19
N VAL A 8 -5.97 -18.31 -13.41
CA VAL A 8 -6.98 -17.47 -12.75
C VAL A 8 -6.40 -16.68 -11.59
N SER A 9 -5.57 -17.33 -10.75
CA SER A 9 -4.98 -16.66 -9.59
C SER A 9 -3.94 -15.59 -9.96
N THR A 10 -3.38 -15.65 -11.15
CA THR A 10 -2.47 -14.63 -11.70
C THR A 10 -3.21 -13.49 -12.44
N GLY A 11 -4.54 -13.52 -12.45
CA GLY A 11 -5.35 -12.50 -13.13
C GLY A 11 -5.33 -12.56 -14.66
N CYS A 12 -4.70 -13.58 -15.26
CA CYS A 12 -4.55 -13.68 -16.71
C CYS A 12 -5.90 -13.88 -17.43
N CYS A 13 -6.82 -14.64 -16.83
CA CYS A 13 -8.13 -14.94 -17.43
C CYS A 13 -9.09 -15.63 -16.45
N THR A 14 -10.34 -15.76 -16.84
CA THR A 14 -11.33 -16.59 -16.11
C THR A 14 -11.07 -18.09 -16.37
N ARG A 15 -11.61 -18.95 -15.49
CA ARG A 15 -11.45 -20.41 -15.61
C ARG A 15 -11.96 -20.99 -16.95
N SER A 16 -13.07 -20.44 -17.46
CA SER A 16 -13.64 -20.84 -18.76
C SER A 16 -12.73 -20.42 -19.92
N VAL A 17 -12.14 -19.25 -19.85
CA VAL A 17 -11.15 -18.76 -20.84
C VAL A 17 -9.89 -19.57 -20.75
N ALA A 18 -9.35 -19.89 -19.57
CA ALA A 18 -8.19 -20.75 -19.39
C ALA A 18 -8.33 -22.08 -20.12
N LYS A 19 -9.47 -22.76 -19.95
CA LYS A 19 -9.77 -24.02 -20.68
C LYS A 19 -9.74 -23.88 -22.20
N LYS A 20 -10.29 -22.79 -22.73
CA LYS A 20 -10.28 -22.52 -24.20
C LYS A 20 -8.87 -22.24 -24.69
N GLN A 21 -8.11 -21.43 -23.96
CA GLN A 21 -6.76 -21.01 -24.34
C GLN A 21 -5.74 -22.17 -24.29
N VAL A 22 -5.86 -23.07 -23.29
CA VAL A 22 -5.07 -24.29 -23.24
C VAL A 22 -5.34 -25.19 -24.45
N ARG A 23 -6.63 -25.40 -24.79
CA ARG A 23 -7.01 -26.18 -26.00
C ARG A 23 -6.54 -25.53 -27.30
N ALA A 24 -6.49 -24.20 -27.35
CA ALA A 24 -6.00 -23.43 -28.49
C ALA A 24 -4.45 -23.40 -28.61
N GLY A 25 -3.74 -23.99 -27.64
CA GLY A 25 -2.27 -23.98 -27.62
C GLY A 25 -1.63 -22.65 -27.24
N ALA A 26 -2.42 -21.71 -26.68
CA ALA A 26 -1.95 -20.38 -26.27
C ALA A 26 -1.23 -20.38 -24.91
N VAL A 27 -1.10 -21.54 -24.27
CA VAL A 27 -0.42 -21.74 -22.98
C VAL A 27 0.68 -22.76 -23.15
N THR A 28 1.85 -22.47 -22.59
CA THR A 28 2.93 -23.46 -22.44
C THR A 28 3.41 -23.54 -21.01
N VAL A 29 3.86 -24.72 -20.61
CA VAL A 29 4.50 -24.98 -19.32
C VAL A 29 5.87 -25.60 -19.62
N ASN A 30 6.94 -24.94 -19.21
CA ASN A 30 8.32 -25.33 -19.49
C ASN A 30 8.55 -25.57 -21.00
N GLY A 31 7.99 -24.71 -21.85
CA GLY A 31 8.06 -24.80 -23.31
C GLY A 31 7.16 -25.86 -23.95
N ARG A 32 6.45 -26.69 -23.17
CA ARG A 32 5.53 -27.75 -23.65
C ARG A 32 4.08 -27.25 -23.60
N THR A 33 3.31 -27.50 -24.63
CA THR A 33 1.85 -27.26 -24.62
C THR A 33 1.16 -28.33 -23.77
N PRO A 34 0.44 -27.94 -22.69
CA PRO A 34 -0.30 -28.87 -21.84
C PRO A 34 -1.48 -29.49 -22.62
N ARG A 35 -1.81 -30.73 -22.34
CA ARG A 35 -2.93 -31.45 -22.98
C ARG A 35 -4.29 -30.95 -22.47
N THR A 36 -4.33 -30.63 -21.18
CA THR A 36 -5.58 -30.19 -20.51
C THR A 36 -5.27 -29.07 -19.51
N SER A 37 -6.28 -28.28 -19.18
CA SER A 37 -6.14 -27.18 -18.23
C SER A 37 -6.10 -27.60 -16.76
N ASP A 38 -6.31 -28.89 -16.49
CA ASP A 38 -6.27 -29.46 -15.13
C ASP A 38 -4.93 -30.17 -14.82
N GLU A 39 -3.98 -30.16 -15.74
CA GLU A 39 -2.60 -30.58 -15.44
C GLU A 39 -2.07 -29.78 -14.25
N ASN A 40 -1.28 -30.47 -13.40
CA ASN A 40 -0.62 -29.81 -12.29
C ASN A 40 0.62 -29.04 -12.76
N VAL A 41 0.82 -27.86 -12.20
CA VAL A 41 2.01 -27.03 -12.36
C VAL A 41 2.59 -26.73 -10.99
N ASP A 42 3.91 -26.67 -10.92
CA ASP A 42 4.62 -26.16 -9.75
C ASP A 42 4.71 -24.64 -9.87
N GLU A 43 3.99 -23.95 -8.98
CA GLU A 43 3.90 -22.50 -8.98
C GLU A 43 5.23 -21.77 -8.72
N ASN A 44 6.23 -22.46 -8.18
CA ASN A 44 7.51 -21.88 -7.82
C ASN A 44 8.62 -22.21 -8.84
N ASN A 45 8.49 -23.35 -9.55
CA ASN A 45 9.57 -23.87 -10.40
C ASN A 45 9.19 -23.94 -11.88
N ASP A 46 7.89 -24.04 -12.21
CA ASP A 46 7.48 -24.13 -13.61
C ASP A 46 7.37 -22.76 -14.27
N THR A 47 7.92 -22.65 -15.48
CA THR A 47 7.75 -21.48 -16.33
C THR A 47 6.45 -21.61 -17.12
N VAL A 48 5.44 -20.84 -16.78
CA VAL A 48 4.18 -20.78 -17.51
C VAL A 48 4.18 -19.58 -18.45
N VAL A 49 3.86 -19.80 -19.72
CA VAL A 49 3.69 -18.73 -20.70
C VAL A 49 2.24 -18.73 -21.17
N TYR A 50 1.59 -17.58 -21.17
CA TYR A 50 0.22 -17.36 -21.63
C TYR A 50 0.19 -16.29 -22.71
N CYS A 51 -0.30 -16.63 -23.90
CA CYS A 51 -0.34 -15.71 -25.05
C CYS A 51 1.02 -15.05 -25.34
N GLY A 52 2.11 -15.80 -25.25
CA GLY A 52 3.48 -15.33 -25.49
C GLY A 52 4.14 -14.54 -24.36
N LYS A 53 3.45 -14.35 -23.22
CA LYS A 53 4.00 -13.66 -22.04
C LYS A 53 4.22 -14.64 -20.90
N THR A 54 5.39 -14.58 -20.26
CA THR A 54 5.66 -15.35 -19.04
C THR A 54 4.74 -14.87 -17.92
N VAL A 55 4.08 -15.83 -17.28
CA VAL A 55 3.16 -15.59 -16.16
C VAL A 55 3.86 -16.01 -14.87
N VAL A 56 4.03 -15.06 -13.94
CA VAL A 56 4.61 -15.31 -12.63
C VAL A 56 3.48 -15.53 -11.63
N TYR A 57 3.51 -16.66 -10.91
CA TYR A 57 2.58 -16.88 -9.81
C TYR A 57 2.97 -16.02 -8.63
N ARG A 58 1.98 -15.29 -8.11
CA ARG A 58 2.11 -14.58 -6.83
C ARG A 58 1.01 -15.09 -5.91
N LYS A 59 1.42 -15.64 -4.78
CA LYS A 59 0.48 -16.13 -3.75
C LYS A 59 -0.43 -15.01 -3.23
N TYR A 60 0.13 -13.80 -3.15
CA TYR A 60 -0.53 -12.61 -2.67
C TYR A 60 -0.39 -11.44 -3.65
N THR A 61 -1.34 -10.55 -3.59
CA THR A 61 -1.35 -9.30 -4.37
C THR A 61 -0.83 -8.16 -3.52
N TYR A 62 0.01 -7.31 -4.12
CA TYR A 62 0.54 -6.11 -3.48
C TYR A 62 0.42 -4.95 -4.45
N ILE A 63 -0.27 -3.91 -4.03
CA ILE A 63 -0.56 -2.72 -4.84
C ILE A 63 -0.12 -1.48 -4.09
N MET A 64 0.65 -0.63 -4.75
CA MET A 64 0.88 0.76 -4.35
C MET A 64 -0.16 1.62 -5.03
N MET A 65 -0.88 2.42 -4.25
CA MET A 65 -1.83 3.41 -4.74
C MET A 65 -1.44 4.79 -4.25
N ASN A 66 -1.53 5.79 -5.11
CA ASN A 66 -1.47 7.18 -4.72
C ASN A 66 -2.88 7.64 -4.31
N LYS A 67 -3.22 7.45 -3.02
CA LYS A 67 -4.56 7.72 -2.50
C LYS A 67 -4.97 9.19 -2.70
N PRO A 68 -6.10 9.48 -3.35
CA PRO A 68 -6.62 10.82 -3.47
C PRO A 68 -7.36 11.26 -2.19
N GLU A 69 -7.69 12.54 -2.13
CA GLU A 69 -8.62 13.09 -1.14
C GLU A 69 -10.06 12.57 -1.37
N GLY A 70 -10.87 12.57 -0.33
CA GLY A 70 -12.29 12.21 -0.41
C GLY A 70 -12.58 10.71 -0.33
N VAL A 71 -11.56 9.87 -0.26
CA VAL A 71 -11.66 8.40 -0.23
C VAL A 71 -11.20 7.87 1.12
N VAL A 72 -11.92 6.88 1.67
CA VAL A 72 -11.60 6.27 2.96
C VAL A 72 -10.73 5.03 2.82
N SER A 73 -9.86 4.80 3.80
CA SER A 73 -8.99 3.60 3.88
C SER A 73 -9.75 2.46 4.58
N ALA A 74 -10.69 1.88 3.85
CA ALA A 74 -11.52 0.77 4.31
C ALA A 74 -11.71 -0.26 3.18
N THR A 75 -12.12 -1.47 3.53
CA THR A 75 -12.52 -2.51 2.57
C THR A 75 -13.91 -2.22 2.00
N GLU A 76 -14.81 -1.77 2.87
CA GLU A 76 -16.19 -1.39 2.55
C GLU A 76 -16.58 -0.21 3.43
N ASP A 77 -17.42 0.68 2.90
CA ASP A 77 -18.03 1.78 3.65
C ASP A 77 -19.42 2.06 3.09
N GLY A 78 -20.41 2.31 3.97
CA GLY A 78 -21.81 2.52 3.58
C GLY A 78 -22.11 3.93 3.05
N ARG A 79 -21.18 4.88 3.13
CA ARG A 79 -21.38 6.29 2.78
C ARG A 79 -20.32 6.82 1.83
N ASP A 80 -19.07 6.44 2.07
CA ASP A 80 -17.93 7.00 1.39
C ASP A 80 -17.29 5.98 0.44
N LYS A 81 -16.76 6.46 -0.67
CA LYS A 81 -15.95 5.67 -1.59
C LYS A 81 -14.67 5.20 -0.88
N THR A 82 -14.35 3.93 -1.02
CA THR A 82 -13.16 3.34 -0.42
C THR A 82 -11.96 3.32 -1.37
N VAL A 83 -10.77 3.09 -0.84
CA VAL A 83 -9.56 2.88 -1.67
C VAL A 83 -9.70 1.67 -2.59
N LEU A 84 -10.45 0.63 -2.19
CA LEU A 84 -10.71 -0.53 -3.05
C LEU A 84 -11.65 -0.20 -4.21
N ASP A 85 -12.55 0.78 -4.05
CA ASP A 85 -13.45 1.22 -5.12
C ASP A 85 -12.75 1.96 -6.26
N LEU A 86 -11.49 2.31 -6.09
CA LEU A 86 -10.64 2.87 -7.14
C LEU A 86 -10.00 1.80 -8.03
N LEU A 87 -9.98 0.54 -7.57
CA LEU A 87 -9.44 -0.57 -8.34
C LEU A 87 -10.49 -1.15 -9.29
N PRO A 88 -10.09 -1.59 -10.50
CA PRO A 88 -10.94 -2.41 -11.35
C PRO A 88 -11.38 -3.71 -10.63
N PRO A 89 -12.58 -4.24 -10.94
CA PRO A 89 -13.09 -5.45 -10.28
C PRO A 89 -12.21 -6.69 -10.44
N ASP A 90 -11.52 -6.81 -11.57
CA ASP A 90 -10.62 -7.93 -11.89
C ASP A 90 -9.27 -7.85 -11.15
N VAL A 91 -8.93 -6.70 -10.60
CA VAL A 91 -7.74 -6.47 -9.77
C VAL A 91 -8.02 -6.73 -8.29
N ARG A 92 -9.28 -6.57 -7.86
CA ARG A 92 -9.68 -6.79 -6.47
C ARG A 92 -9.68 -8.27 -6.12
N THR A 93 -8.65 -8.73 -5.45
CA THR A 93 -8.61 -10.11 -4.95
C THR A 93 -9.49 -10.28 -3.72
N LYS A 94 -9.96 -11.51 -3.51
CA LYS A 94 -10.75 -11.85 -2.30
C LYS A 94 -9.88 -11.65 -1.05
N GLY A 95 -10.39 -10.86 -0.12
CA GLY A 95 -9.69 -10.58 1.14
C GLY A 95 -8.67 -9.44 1.06
N MET A 96 -8.61 -8.69 -0.06
CA MET A 96 -7.77 -7.50 -0.16
C MET A 96 -8.22 -6.40 0.82
N PHE A 97 -7.25 -5.75 1.44
CA PHE A 97 -7.47 -4.67 2.42
C PHE A 97 -6.36 -3.62 2.35
N PRO A 98 -6.62 -2.39 2.81
CA PRO A 98 -5.59 -1.37 2.95
C PRO A 98 -4.68 -1.68 4.15
N CYS A 99 -3.37 -1.78 3.91
CA CYS A 99 -2.37 -1.97 4.96
C CYS A 99 -2.10 -0.65 5.68
N GLY A 100 -2.82 -0.43 6.76
CA GLY A 100 -2.88 0.82 7.50
C GLY A 100 -3.97 1.76 6.98
N ARG A 101 -4.09 2.87 7.67
CA ARG A 101 -5.14 3.86 7.39
C ARG A 101 -4.54 5.22 7.14
N LEU A 102 -5.09 5.92 6.16
CA LEU A 102 -4.96 7.35 5.96
C LEU A 102 -6.35 7.96 6.11
N ASP A 103 -6.43 9.14 6.69
CA ASP A 103 -7.69 9.86 6.82
C ASP A 103 -8.28 10.16 5.44
N LYS A 104 -9.58 10.48 5.39
CA LYS A 104 -10.30 10.80 4.16
C LYS A 104 -9.62 11.91 3.35
N ASN A 105 -9.07 12.93 4.04
CA ASN A 105 -8.37 14.08 3.43
C ASN A 105 -6.83 13.97 3.48
N THR A 106 -6.27 12.81 3.84
CA THR A 106 -4.84 12.53 3.75
C THR A 106 -4.54 11.78 2.46
N LEU A 107 -3.50 12.21 1.79
CA LEU A 107 -3.08 11.79 0.44
C LEU A 107 -1.93 10.79 0.48
N GLY A 108 -1.61 10.22 -0.67
CA GLY A 108 -0.32 9.57 -0.93
C GLY A 108 -0.32 8.06 -0.79
N LEU A 109 0.84 7.51 -0.46
CA LEU A 109 1.12 6.08 -0.52
C LEU A 109 0.16 5.26 0.34
N MET A 110 -0.64 4.42 -0.32
CA MET A 110 -1.46 3.39 0.30
C MET A 110 -1.03 2.02 -0.24
N LEU A 111 -0.67 1.13 0.66
CA LEU A 111 -0.42 -0.28 0.34
C LEU A 111 -1.74 -1.04 0.46
N LEU A 112 -2.12 -1.75 -0.62
CA LEU A 112 -3.26 -2.68 -0.65
C LEU A 112 -2.72 -4.09 -0.84
N THR A 113 -3.23 -5.05 -0.08
CA THR A 113 -2.78 -6.45 -0.16
C THR A 113 -3.85 -7.40 0.36
N ASP A 114 -3.77 -8.66 -0.03
CA ASP A 114 -4.54 -9.78 0.52
C ASP A 114 -3.67 -10.68 1.43
N ASN A 115 -2.41 -10.29 1.72
CA ASN A 115 -1.55 -10.97 2.67
C ASN A 115 -1.81 -10.46 4.10
N GLY A 116 -2.75 -11.12 4.80
CA GLY A 116 -3.12 -10.78 6.17
C GLY A 116 -1.96 -10.89 7.17
N ASP A 117 -1.13 -11.91 7.03
CA ASP A 117 0.01 -12.15 7.94
C ASP A 117 1.05 -11.03 7.83
N LEU A 118 1.41 -10.63 6.61
CA LEU A 118 2.33 -9.52 6.39
C LEU A 118 1.72 -8.19 6.87
N GLY A 119 0.46 -7.92 6.51
CA GLY A 119 -0.25 -6.72 6.96
C GLY A 119 -0.30 -6.60 8.49
N HIS A 120 -0.58 -7.70 9.18
CA HIS A 120 -0.57 -7.73 10.65
C HIS A 120 0.83 -7.41 11.22
N ARG A 121 1.90 -8.01 10.66
CA ARG A 121 3.28 -7.72 11.10
C ARG A 121 3.66 -6.26 10.87
N LEU A 122 3.38 -5.71 9.68
CA LEU A 122 3.69 -4.31 9.34
C LEU A 122 2.92 -3.29 10.21
N LEU A 123 1.70 -3.63 10.64
CA LEU A 123 0.85 -2.72 11.43
C LEU A 123 1.00 -2.91 12.94
N ALA A 124 1.67 -3.96 13.39
CA ALA A 124 1.86 -4.20 14.80
C ALA A 124 2.65 -3.04 15.45
N PRO A 125 2.21 -2.52 16.63
CA PRO A 125 2.88 -1.41 17.29
C PRO A 125 4.37 -1.64 17.58
N LYS A 126 4.76 -2.91 17.77
CA LYS A 126 6.14 -3.34 18.02
C LYS A 126 7.04 -3.32 16.78
N SER A 127 6.47 -3.32 15.59
CA SER A 127 7.24 -3.33 14.34
C SER A 127 7.86 -1.97 14.03
N HIS A 128 7.36 -0.89 14.65
CA HIS A 128 7.88 0.47 14.48
C HIS A 128 8.07 0.90 13.01
N VAL A 129 7.22 0.39 12.11
CA VAL A 129 7.32 0.71 10.68
C VAL A 129 7.28 2.20 10.48
N THR A 130 8.35 2.74 9.94
CA THR A 130 8.53 4.17 9.69
C THR A 130 7.54 4.64 8.61
N LYS A 131 6.95 5.81 8.83
CA LYS A 131 6.06 6.50 7.89
C LYS A 131 6.54 7.93 7.72
N ILE A 132 6.75 8.35 6.49
CA ILE A 132 7.17 9.72 6.19
C ILE A 132 6.02 10.44 5.50
N TYR A 133 5.70 11.60 6.02
CA TYR A 133 4.64 12.46 5.50
C TYR A 133 5.21 13.80 5.07
N ARG A 134 4.89 14.22 3.86
CA ARG A 134 5.03 15.61 3.43
C ARG A 134 3.85 16.40 3.98
N PHE A 135 4.10 17.57 4.56
CA PHE A 135 3.04 18.39 5.15
C PHE A 135 3.14 19.86 4.73
N ARG A 136 2.02 20.56 4.87
CA ARG A 136 1.96 22.00 4.99
C ARG A 136 1.12 22.38 6.18
N SER A 137 1.55 23.40 6.90
CA SER A 137 0.84 23.97 8.04
C SER A 137 0.32 25.37 7.74
N LYS A 138 -0.62 25.83 8.54
CA LYS A 138 -1.19 27.18 8.41
C LYS A 138 -0.17 28.27 8.77
N PHE A 139 0.64 28.01 9.78
CA PHE A 139 1.67 28.91 10.27
C PHE A 139 3.03 28.20 10.21
N PRO A 140 4.14 28.95 10.11
CA PRO A 140 5.47 28.38 10.26
C PRO A 140 5.63 27.63 11.57
N VAL A 141 6.34 26.52 11.55
CA VAL A 141 6.78 25.78 12.73
C VAL A 141 8.19 26.29 13.09
N SER A 142 8.38 26.74 14.30
CA SER A 142 9.67 27.21 14.80
C SER A 142 10.61 26.04 15.09
N GLU A 143 11.91 26.33 15.22
CA GLU A 143 12.90 25.31 15.65
C GLU A 143 12.60 24.77 17.06
N GLU A 144 12.07 25.59 17.94
CA GLU A 144 11.67 25.17 19.31
C GLU A 144 10.50 24.17 19.25
N GLU A 145 9.49 24.48 18.45
CA GLU A 145 8.37 23.57 18.23
C GLU A 145 8.80 22.28 17.54
N ALA A 146 9.74 22.34 16.60
CA ALA A 146 10.31 21.17 15.96
C ALA A 146 11.01 20.24 17.00
N LYS A 147 11.76 20.80 17.94
CA LYS A 147 12.36 20.04 19.06
C LYS A 147 11.31 19.37 19.95
N ARG A 148 10.12 20.00 20.12
CA ARG A 148 9.02 19.37 20.85
C ARG A 148 8.49 18.14 20.13
N PHE A 149 8.44 18.12 18.79
CA PHE A 149 8.16 16.92 17.99
C PHE A 149 9.15 15.80 18.28
N GLU A 150 10.43 16.12 18.31
CA GLU A 150 11.53 15.16 18.53
C GLU A 150 11.50 14.53 19.94
N ASN A 151 10.95 15.24 20.92
CA ASN A 151 10.80 14.74 22.29
C ASN A 151 9.47 14.03 22.55
N GLY A 152 8.51 14.15 21.63
CA GLY A 152 7.12 13.75 21.81
C GLY A 152 6.27 14.88 22.40
N LEU A 153 4.98 14.82 22.13
CA LEU A 153 3.99 15.84 22.52
C LEU A 153 2.86 15.19 23.32
N THR A 154 2.38 15.89 24.34
CA THR A 154 1.14 15.54 25.00
C THR A 154 -0.04 16.10 24.19
N LEU A 155 -0.93 15.24 23.73
CA LEU A 155 -2.11 15.63 22.97
C LEU A 155 -3.26 16.03 23.91
N GLU A 156 -4.31 16.66 23.38
CA GLU A 156 -5.46 17.16 24.14
C GLU A 156 -6.12 16.09 25.03
N ASP A 157 -6.15 14.81 24.57
CA ASP A 157 -6.68 13.68 25.34
C ASP A 157 -5.70 13.10 26.38
N GLY A 158 -4.55 13.74 26.60
CA GLY A 158 -3.51 13.30 27.51
C GLY A 158 -2.59 12.20 26.95
N TYR A 159 -2.75 11.80 25.66
CA TYR A 159 -1.85 10.83 25.05
C TYR A 159 -0.48 11.46 24.82
N GLU A 160 0.58 10.80 25.29
CA GLU A 160 1.96 11.17 25.01
C GLU A 160 2.42 10.46 23.73
N THR A 161 2.76 11.24 22.68
CA THR A 161 3.25 10.67 21.41
C THR A 161 4.68 10.18 21.56
N LYS A 162 5.02 9.16 20.78
CA LYS A 162 6.44 8.81 20.61
C LYS A 162 7.19 9.97 19.95
N PRO A 163 8.54 10.04 20.16
CA PRO A 163 9.40 10.93 19.40
C PRO A 163 9.13 10.85 17.90
N ALA A 164 9.05 12.00 17.24
CA ALA A 164 8.75 12.12 15.82
C ALA A 164 9.78 13.05 15.16
N GLY A 165 10.38 12.61 14.06
CA GLY A 165 11.28 13.48 13.30
C GLY A 165 10.48 14.54 12.55
N ILE A 166 10.98 15.77 12.52
CA ILE A 166 10.45 16.83 11.67
C ILE A 166 11.59 17.52 10.92
N ARG A 167 11.45 17.68 9.61
CA ARG A 167 12.39 18.42 8.76
C ARG A 167 11.61 19.53 8.07
N LEU A 168 11.94 20.76 8.42
CA LEU A 168 11.29 21.95 7.86
C LEU A 168 11.94 22.35 6.55
N GLU A 169 11.17 22.94 5.65
CA GLU A 169 11.60 23.48 4.36
C GLU A 169 11.03 24.91 4.15
N GLY A 170 11.75 25.73 3.39
CA GLY A 170 11.35 27.10 3.10
C GLY A 170 11.18 27.95 4.36
N ASP A 171 10.03 28.59 4.49
CA ASP A 171 9.71 29.48 5.62
C ASP A 171 9.22 28.70 6.88
N GLY A 172 9.43 27.39 6.94
CA GLY A 172 9.04 26.56 8.07
C GLY A 172 7.58 26.11 8.08
N ASN A 173 6.78 26.48 7.11
CA ASN A 173 5.37 26.07 7.01
C ASN A 173 5.13 24.80 6.18
N GLN A 174 6.18 24.13 5.75
CA GLN A 174 6.16 22.88 5.03
C GLN A 174 7.40 22.04 5.32
N GLY A 175 7.35 20.76 4.98
CA GLY A 175 8.47 19.85 5.18
C GLY A 175 8.01 18.41 5.28
N TYR A 176 8.74 17.63 6.08
CA TYR A 176 8.48 16.20 6.27
C TYR A 176 8.40 15.86 7.75
N ILE A 177 7.45 15.01 8.10
CA ILE A 177 7.29 14.44 9.44
C ILE A 177 7.49 12.92 9.34
N THR A 178 8.32 12.38 10.23
CA THR A 178 8.63 10.96 10.32
C THR A 178 8.06 10.38 11.60
N LEU A 179 7.20 9.37 11.47
CA LEU A 179 6.56 8.66 12.59
C LEU A 179 6.90 7.17 12.57
N VAL A 180 6.99 6.57 13.76
CA VAL A 180 7.07 5.11 13.98
C VAL A 180 5.79 4.51 14.56
N GLU A 181 4.77 5.32 14.71
CA GLU A 181 3.44 4.93 15.18
C GLU A 181 2.34 5.54 14.29
N GLY A 182 1.07 5.27 14.58
CA GLY A 182 -0.04 5.81 13.78
C GLY A 182 -1.33 5.86 14.60
N LYS A 183 -1.46 6.87 15.44
CA LYS A 183 -2.71 7.12 16.21
C LYS A 183 -3.70 7.90 15.36
N TYR A 184 -4.95 7.89 15.79
CA TYR A 184 -6.02 8.63 15.14
C TYR A 184 -5.66 10.11 14.99
N HIS A 185 -5.64 10.60 13.74
CA HIS A 185 -5.29 11.97 13.35
C HIS A 185 -3.97 12.50 13.95
N GLN A 186 -2.99 11.63 14.18
CA GLN A 186 -1.82 11.96 15.02
C GLN A 186 -1.11 13.24 14.59
N ILE A 187 -0.69 13.39 13.33
CA ILE A 187 0.03 14.58 12.88
C ILE A 187 -0.81 15.84 13.01
N LYS A 188 -2.11 15.77 12.72
CA LYS A 188 -3.04 16.90 12.87
C LYS A 188 -3.09 17.35 14.32
N ARG A 189 -3.31 16.41 15.24
CA ARG A 189 -3.37 16.65 16.68
C ARG A 189 -2.03 17.14 17.26
N MET A 190 -0.90 16.65 16.71
CA MET A 190 0.42 17.14 17.11
C MET A 190 0.62 18.62 16.72
N LEU A 191 0.18 19.03 15.51
CA LEU A 191 0.21 20.44 15.11
C LEU A 191 -0.79 21.27 15.91
N GLU A 192 -1.99 20.73 16.21
CA GLU A 192 -3.00 21.39 17.07
C GLU A 192 -2.48 21.65 18.50
N ALA A 193 -1.67 20.73 19.06
CA ALA A 193 -1.00 20.92 20.36
C ALA A 193 0.10 22.01 20.32
N LEU A 194 0.42 22.54 19.15
CA LEU A 194 1.29 23.71 18.92
C LEU A 194 0.50 24.92 18.40
N ASP A 195 -0.80 24.97 18.63
CA ASP A 195 -1.70 26.04 18.14
C ASP A 195 -1.63 26.24 16.61
N ASN A 196 -1.28 25.19 15.87
CA ASN A 196 -1.13 25.21 14.42
C ASN A 196 -2.11 24.23 13.77
N LYS A 197 -2.20 24.20 12.43
CA LYS A 197 -3.14 23.36 11.70
C LYS A 197 -2.51 22.83 10.42
N ILE A 198 -2.73 21.56 10.14
CA ILE A 198 -2.39 20.94 8.85
C ILE A 198 -3.32 21.48 7.75
N THR A 199 -2.74 21.95 6.66
CA THR A 199 -3.44 22.36 5.42
C THR A 199 -3.23 21.37 4.27
N TYR A 200 -2.15 20.58 4.35
CA TYR A 200 -1.84 19.52 3.40
C TYR A 200 -1.10 18.39 4.11
N LEU A 201 -1.47 17.14 3.82
CA LEU A 201 -0.81 15.96 4.37
C LEU A 201 -0.80 14.83 3.36
N GLU A 202 0.40 14.33 3.07
CA GLU A 202 0.62 13.26 2.10
C GLU A 202 1.63 12.26 2.63
N ARG A 203 1.28 10.99 2.72
CA ARG A 203 2.27 9.95 3.04
C ARG A 203 3.11 9.63 1.81
N VAL A 204 4.40 9.91 1.90
CA VAL A 204 5.36 9.68 0.81
C VAL A 204 6.18 8.41 1.00
N SER A 205 6.21 7.84 2.22
CA SER A 205 6.91 6.58 2.49
C SER A 205 6.18 5.75 3.54
N PHE A 206 6.26 4.42 3.40
CA PHE A 206 5.75 3.42 4.34
C PHE A 206 6.73 2.26 4.43
N GLY A 207 7.47 2.16 5.55
CA GLY A 207 8.59 1.24 5.68
C GLY A 207 9.60 1.44 4.56
N PRO A 208 9.96 0.37 3.82
CA PRO A 208 10.91 0.45 2.71
C PRO A 208 10.30 1.04 1.43
N LEU A 209 8.99 1.23 1.36
CA LEU A 209 8.31 1.75 0.17
C LEU A 209 8.37 3.27 0.12
N THR A 210 8.67 3.80 -1.07
CA THR A 210 8.53 5.21 -1.42
C THR A 210 7.43 5.35 -2.47
N LEU A 211 6.59 6.39 -2.34
CA LEU A 211 5.56 6.69 -3.32
C LEU A 211 6.19 6.91 -4.69
N ASP A 212 5.70 6.20 -5.68
CA ASP A 212 6.11 6.37 -7.06
C ASP A 212 5.65 7.74 -7.59
N GLY A 213 6.60 8.56 -8.00
CA GLY A 213 6.34 9.91 -8.49
C GLY A 213 5.58 9.99 -9.81
N GLU A 214 5.56 8.87 -10.57
CA GLU A 214 4.82 8.78 -11.83
C GLU A 214 3.33 8.47 -11.62
N LEU A 215 2.92 8.03 -10.43
CA LEU A 215 1.51 7.76 -10.12
C LEU A 215 0.75 9.06 -9.83
N GLU A 216 -0.21 9.38 -10.66
CA GLU A 216 -1.17 10.46 -10.37
C GLU A 216 -2.13 10.10 -9.24
N ARG A 217 -2.90 11.07 -8.76
CA ARG A 217 -3.90 10.86 -7.69
C ARG A 217 -5.00 9.88 -8.12
N GLY A 218 -5.14 8.80 -7.38
CA GLY A 218 -6.08 7.71 -7.66
C GLY A 218 -5.49 6.59 -8.51
N GLU A 219 -4.32 6.78 -9.08
CA GLU A 219 -3.61 5.74 -9.81
C GLU A 219 -2.93 4.74 -8.88
N TRP A 220 -2.64 3.58 -9.43
CA TRP A 220 -2.05 2.46 -8.70
C TRP A 220 -1.21 1.61 -9.64
N ARG A 221 -0.27 0.86 -9.07
CA ARG A 221 0.47 -0.21 -9.74
C ARG A 221 0.73 -1.38 -8.81
N TYR A 222 1.04 -2.52 -9.37
CA TYR A 222 1.61 -3.62 -8.60
C TYR A 222 2.99 -3.25 -8.08
N LEU A 223 3.35 -3.80 -6.91
CA LEU A 223 4.73 -3.71 -6.42
C LEU A 223 5.66 -4.56 -7.29
N THR A 224 6.91 -4.14 -7.39
CA THR A 224 7.98 -4.94 -7.98
C THR A 224 8.39 -6.07 -7.03
N ASP A 225 9.12 -7.06 -7.54
CA ASP A 225 9.61 -8.16 -6.70
C ASP A 225 10.60 -7.67 -5.64
N GLU A 226 11.41 -6.65 -5.95
CA GLU A 226 12.32 -6.00 -5.01
C GLU A 226 11.57 -5.26 -3.89
N GLU A 227 10.49 -4.56 -4.21
CA GLU A 227 9.65 -3.89 -3.22
C GLU A 227 8.95 -4.89 -2.29
N ILE A 228 8.48 -6.02 -2.83
CA ILE A 228 7.86 -7.10 -2.05
C ILE A 228 8.91 -7.72 -1.11
N ALA A 229 10.09 -8.08 -1.63
CA ALA A 229 11.17 -8.63 -0.82
C ALA A 229 11.60 -7.67 0.30
N ALA A 230 11.71 -6.37 0.00
CA ALA A 230 12.02 -5.35 1.00
C ALA A 230 10.95 -5.25 2.10
N LEU A 231 9.65 -5.33 1.74
CA LEU A 231 8.56 -5.36 2.71
C LEU A 231 8.61 -6.60 3.60
N GLU A 232 8.84 -7.77 3.03
CA GLU A 232 8.90 -9.05 3.76
C GLU A 232 10.09 -9.08 4.74
N ALA A 233 11.22 -8.52 4.34
CA ALA A 233 12.41 -8.39 5.20
C ALA A 233 12.23 -7.36 6.32
N HIS A 234 11.36 -6.38 6.15
CA HIS A 234 11.11 -5.29 7.11
C HIS A 234 10.04 -5.62 8.16
N ALA A 235 9.27 -6.70 7.96
CA ALA A 235 8.07 -7.03 8.73
C ALA A 235 8.31 -8.00 9.92
#